data_f73213801e30314c00740d9c3919b1ca
#
_entry.id   f73213801e30314c00740d9c3919b1ca
#
_cell.length_a   1.000
_cell.length_b   1.000
_cell.length_c   1.000
_cell.angle_alpha   90.00
_cell.angle_beta   90.00
_cell.angle_gamma   90.00
#
_symmetry.space_group_name_H-M   'P 1'
#
loop_
_entity.id
_entity.type
_entity.pdbx_description
1 polymer ?
#
loop_
_entity_poly.entity_id
_entity_poly.type
_entity_poly.pdbx_seq_one_letter_code
_entity_poly.pdbx_strand_id
1 'polypeptide(L)'
;MDINKIFGTFGSSSRDDGGFLHSPFLIQKVDIEENHPRYYVRMFIKLILNYTDYNNELVKLLGSSDNELDVNEISRAGEIMLYERAYNYLVKLDIKDKYHAKVLIEESNSKLEKALLKILKFYEVEEEYEKCALLKQYLDFPSFPS
;
A
#
# COMPACT_ATOMS: atom_id res chain seq x y z
N MET A 1 11.33 9.28 -16.08
CA MET A 1 11.55 9.07 -14.65
C MET A 1 11.62 7.59 -14.36
N ASP A 2 12.64 7.18 -13.67
CA ASP A 2 12.78 5.78 -13.34
C ASP A 2 12.13 5.52 -12.00
N ILE A 3 11.07 4.78 -11.99
CA ILE A 3 10.35 4.47 -10.78
C ILE A 3 11.20 3.64 -9.83
N ASN A 4 12.03 2.76 -10.36
CA ASN A 4 12.94 2.01 -9.51
C ASN A 4 13.93 2.93 -8.83
N LYS A 5 14.29 4.01 -9.46
CA LYS A 5 15.18 4.98 -8.86
C LYS A 5 14.50 5.67 -7.68
N ILE A 6 13.20 5.88 -7.78
CA ILE A 6 12.47 6.51 -6.69
C ILE A 6 12.24 5.55 -5.54
N PHE A 7 11.79 4.34 -5.83
CA PHE A 7 11.44 3.40 -4.78
C PHE A 7 12.60 2.47 -4.41
N GLY A 8 13.37 2.05 -5.39
CA GLY A 8 14.47 1.14 -5.16
C GLY A 8 15.67 1.80 -4.50
N THR A 9 15.92 3.04 -4.84
CA THR A 9 17.04 3.76 -4.23
C THR A 9 16.83 3.90 -2.74
N PHE A 10 15.59 4.15 -2.34
CA PHE A 10 15.30 4.23 -0.92
C PHE A 10 15.57 2.89 -0.24
N GLY A 11 15.23 1.81 -0.90
CA GLY A 11 15.51 0.50 -0.36
C GLY A 11 16.98 0.22 -0.23
N SER A 12 17.75 0.62 -1.23
CA SER A 12 19.18 0.35 -1.21
C SER A 12 19.91 1.20 -0.18
N SER A 13 19.32 2.30 0.22
CA SER A 13 19.93 3.16 1.20
C SER A 13 19.63 2.76 2.62
N SER A 14 18.89 1.71 2.78
CA SER A 14 18.43 1.34 4.10
C SER A 14 19.53 1.15 5.11
N ARG A 15 20.68 0.77 4.64
CA ARG A 15 21.78 0.54 5.57
C ARG A 15 22.29 1.79 6.23
N ASP A 16 22.00 2.94 5.63
CA ASP A 16 22.48 4.08 6.24
C ASP A 16 21.52 4.83 6.81
N ASP A 17 20.62 4.34 7.06
CA ASP A 17 19.87 4.84 7.78
C ASP A 17 18.95 5.61 7.56
N GLY A 18 18.72 6.10 7.47
CA GLY A 18 17.59 6.66 7.54
C GLY A 18 17.26 7.74 6.77
N GLY A 19 18.10 8.22 5.98
CA GLY A 19 17.85 9.38 5.18
C GLY A 19 16.55 9.29 4.42
N PHE A 20 16.31 8.21 3.74
CA PHE A 20 15.13 8.09 2.94
C PHE A 20 13.88 7.82 3.78
N LEU A 21 14.05 7.36 4.99
CA LEU A 21 12.91 7.10 5.86
C LEU A 21 12.19 8.37 6.26
N HIS A 22 12.79 9.49 6.00
CA HIS A 22 12.14 10.77 6.26
C HIS A 22 11.39 11.28 5.04
N SER A 23 11.28 10.48 3.99
CA SER A 23 10.51 10.87 2.82
C SER A 23 9.04 11.07 3.19
N PRO A 24 8.45 12.19 2.80
CA PRO A 24 7.05 12.41 3.12
C PRO A 24 6.09 11.48 2.40
N PHE A 25 6.57 10.87 1.31
CA PHE A 25 5.71 10.01 0.54
C PHE A 25 5.73 8.57 1.00
N LEU A 26 6.77 8.20 1.75
CA LEU A 26 6.87 6.86 2.10
C LEU A 26 6.56 6.75 3.49
N ILE A 27 6.58 5.86 3.95
CA ILE A 27 6.22 5.44 5.10
C ILE A 27 7.08 5.80 6.17
N GLN A 28 6.57 5.99 7.26
CA GLN A 28 7.31 6.07 8.48
C GLN A 28 7.89 4.70 8.75
N LYS A 29 9.01 4.69 9.43
CA LYS A 29 9.68 3.45 9.77
C LYS A 29 8.75 2.51 10.52
N VAL A 30 8.75 1.27 10.08
CA VAL A 30 8.02 0.21 10.77
C VAL A 30 9.05 -0.63 11.52
N ASP A 31 9.00 -0.59 12.85
CA ASP A 31 9.99 -1.26 13.69
C ASP A 31 9.61 -2.72 13.93
N ILE A 32 9.46 -3.47 12.87
CA ILE A 32 9.09 -4.87 12.92
C ILE A 32 9.89 -5.59 11.84
N GLU A 33 10.27 -6.81 12.10
CA GLU A 33 11.01 -7.60 11.12
C GLU A 33 10.22 -7.75 9.83
N GLU A 34 10.91 -7.67 8.70
CA GLU A 34 10.28 -7.69 7.38
C GLU A 34 9.51 -8.96 7.07
N ASN A 35 9.80 -10.05 7.75
CA ASN A 35 9.10 -11.31 7.50
C ASN A 35 7.98 -11.57 8.49
N HIS A 36 7.71 -10.62 9.37
CA HIS A 36 6.66 -10.77 10.35
C HIS A 36 5.30 -10.44 9.74
N PRO A 37 4.26 -11.25 10.01
CA PRO A 37 2.94 -10.94 9.43
C PRO A 37 2.41 -9.56 9.80
N ARG A 38 2.75 -9.04 10.98
CA ARG A 38 2.37 -7.69 11.37
C ARG A 38 2.98 -6.64 10.45
N TYR A 39 4.20 -6.88 10.00
CA TYR A 39 4.86 -6.01 9.04
C TYR A 39 4.05 -5.94 7.74
N TYR A 40 3.57 -7.07 7.24
CA TYR A 40 2.81 -7.11 6.01
C TYR A 40 1.51 -6.30 6.13
N VAL A 41 0.80 -6.46 7.24
CA VAL A 41 -0.44 -5.73 7.46
C VAL A 41 -0.18 -4.24 7.54
N ARG A 42 0.82 -3.84 8.30
CA ARG A 42 1.14 -2.42 8.48
C ARG A 42 1.64 -1.76 7.21
N MET A 43 2.45 -2.49 6.43
CA MET A 43 2.92 -1.96 5.16
C MET A 43 1.76 -1.79 4.18
N PHE A 44 0.85 -2.75 4.15
CA PHE A 44 -0.33 -2.66 3.33
C PHE A 44 -1.13 -1.39 3.67
N ILE A 45 -1.41 -1.20 4.95
CA ILE A 45 -2.18 -0.05 5.39
C ILE A 45 -1.50 1.26 4.99
N LYS A 46 -0.20 1.36 5.26
CA LYS A 46 0.53 2.59 4.97
C LYS A 46 0.58 2.91 3.49
N LEU A 47 0.81 1.91 2.66
CA LEU A 47 0.85 2.14 1.22
C LEU A 47 -0.49 2.65 0.70
N ILE A 48 -1.58 2.05 1.14
CA ILE A 48 -2.90 2.43 0.65
C ILE A 48 -3.32 3.81 1.19
N LEU A 49 -3.15 4.04 2.48
CA LEU A 49 -3.65 5.28 3.09
C LEU A 49 -2.77 6.49 2.77
N ASN A 50 -1.48 6.27 2.54
CA ASN A 50 -0.61 7.39 2.18
C ASN A 50 -0.66 7.73 0.69
N TYR A 51 -1.26 6.87 -0.12
CA TYR A 51 -1.32 7.10 -1.55
C TYR A 51 -2.06 8.39 -1.90
N THR A 52 -3.14 8.67 -1.20
CA THR A 52 -3.95 9.86 -1.49
C THR A 52 -3.11 11.13 -1.37
N ASP A 53 -2.31 11.24 -0.32
CA ASP A 53 -1.47 12.40 -0.12
C ASP A 53 -0.36 12.47 -1.17
N TYR A 54 0.26 11.34 -1.45
CA TYR A 54 1.29 11.26 -2.48
C TYR A 54 0.73 11.69 -3.84
N ASN A 55 -0.43 11.18 -4.19
CA ASN A 55 -1.06 11.49 -5.46
C ASN A 55 -1.42 12.96 -5.56
N ASN A 56 -1.93 13.54 -4.48
CA ASN A 56 -2.27 14.96 -4.46
C ASN A 56 -1.03 15.82 -4.65
N GLU A 57 0.08 15.47 -4.02
CA GLU A 57 1.33 16.20 -4.19
C GLU A 57 1.87 16.08 -5.61
N LEU A 58 1.76 14.88 -6.18
CA LEU A 58 2.21 14.65 -7.55
C LEU A 58 1.40 15.48 -8.54
N VAL A 59 0.09 15.51 -8.37
CA VAL A 59 -0.79 16.28 -9.25
C VAL A 59 -0.52 17.76 -9.12
N LYS A 60 -0.30 18.27 -7.91
CA LYS A 60 0.05 19.67 -7.71
C LYS A 60 1.35 20.04 -8.41
N LEU A 61 2.35 19.18 -8.26
CA LEU A 61 3.66 19.43 -8.82
C LEU A 61 3.64 19.43 -10.34
N LEU A 62 2.99 18.43 -10.93
CA LEU A 62 2.96 18.30 -12.39
C LEU A 62 1.91 19.17 -13.04
N GLY A 63 0.80 19.40 -12.37
CA GLY A 63 -0.28 20.20 -12.91
C GLY A 63 0.05 21.68 -13.00
N SER A 64 1.02 22.13 -12.20
CA SER A 64 1.43 23.53 -12.25
C SER A 64 2.48 23.80 -13.32
N SER A 65 3.06 22.76 -13.90
CA SER A 65 4.05 22.94 -14.94
C SER A 65 3.36 22.93 -16.30
N ASP A 66 3.82 23.79 -17.16
CA ASP A 66 3.23 23.90 -18.48
C ASP A 66 3.99 22.95 -19.40
N ASN A 67 3.83 21.66 -19.19
CA ASN A 67 4.53 20.69 -20.00
C ASN A 67 3.54 19.76 -20.67
N GLU A 68 4.04 18.92 -21.53
CA GLU A 68 3.21 18.02 -22.33
C GLU A 68 2.89 16.72 -21.61
N LEU A 69 3.28 16.59 -20.36
CA LEU A 69 3.05 15.35 -19.62
C LEU A 69 1.57 15.21 -19.28
N ASP A 70 1.04 14.04 -19.53
CA ASP A 70 -0.32 13.74 -19.13
C ASP A 70 -0.31 13.35 -17.66
N VAL A 71 -0.71 14.27 -16.81
CA VAL A 71 -0.74 14.07 -15.35
C VAL A 71 -1.62 12.90 -14.99
N ASN A 72 -2.71 12.71 -15.72
CA ASN A 72 -3.64 11.62 -15.43
C ASN A 72 -3.01 10.26 -15.70
N GLU A 73 -2.24 10.14 -16.77
CA GLU A 73 -1.55 8.90 -17.07
C GLU A 73 -0.48 8.58 -16.04
N ILE A 74 0.28 9.59 -15.62
CA ILE A 74 1.32 9.39 -14.61
C ILE A 74 0.70 9.01 -13.27
N SER A 75 -0.37 9.69 -12.90
CA SER A 75 -1.09 9.40 -11.67
C SER A 75 -1.67 7.98 -11.70
N ARG A 76 -2.21 7.58 -12.83
CA ARG A 76 -2.78 6.25 -13.01
C ARG A 76 -1.71 5.17 -12.90
N ALA A 77 -0.58 5.37 -13.52
CA ALA A 77 0.52 4.40 -13.46
C ALA A 77 1.02 4.24 -12.03
N GLY A 78 1.14 5.33 -11.31
CA GLY A 78 1.53 5.29 -9.91
C GLY A 78 0.53 4.56 -9.03
N GLU A 79 -0.75 4.77 -9.30
CA GLU A 79 -1.82 4.10 -8.59
C GLU A 79 -1.76 2.59 -8.79
N ILE A 80 -1.63 2.16 -10.03
CA ILE A 80 -1.57 0.74 -10.35
C ILE A 80 -0.39 0.08 -9.62
N MET A 81 0.78 0.70 -9.70
CA MET A 81 1.97 0.15 -9.07
C MET A 81 1.84 0.06 -7.56
N LEU A 82 1.29 1.08 -6.95
CA LEU A 82 1.20 1.13 -5.51
C LEU A 82 0.21 0.11 -4.97
N TYR A 83 -0.95 -0.01 -5.61
CA TYR A 83 -1.94 -0.98 -5.20
C TYR A 83 -1.46 -2.41 -5.43
N GLU A 84 -0.75 -2.65 -6.53
CA GLU A 84 -0.17 -3.94 -6.79
C GLU A 84 0.86 -4.31 -5.72
N ARG A 85 1.69 -3.36 -5.34
CA ARG A 85 2.67 -3.58 -4.29
C ARG A 85 2.00 -3.84 -2.94
N ALA A 86 0.96 -3.09 -2.63
CA ALA A 86 0.21 -3.30 -1.39
C ALA A 86 -0.45 -4.68 -1.38
N TYR A 87 -1.05 -5.06 -2.51
CA TYR A 87 -1.66 -6.37 -2.63
C TYR A 87 -0.65 -7.49 -2.37
N ASN A 88 0.57 -7.32 -2.86
CA ASN A 88 1.61 -8.33 -2.67
C ASN A 88 1.96 -8.53 -1.20
N TYR A 89 1.81 -7.52 -0.36
CA TYR A 89 1.98 -7.71 1.07
C TYR A 89 0.86 -8.58 1.64
N LEU A 90 -0.36 -8.39 1.17
CA LEU A 90 -1.48 -9.21 1.66
C LEU A 90 -1.35 -10.68 1.27
N VAL A 91 -0.84 -10.96 0.07
CA VAL A 91 -0.73 -12.35 -0.37
C VAL A 91 0.35 -13.12 0.40
N LYS A 92 1.20 -12.42 1.13
CA LYS A 92 2.18 -13.08 2.00
C LYS A 92 1.56 -13.57 3.29
N LEU A 93 0.35 -13.13 3.60
CA LEU A 93 -0.36 -13.60 4.77
C LEU A 93 -1.10 -14.89 4.43
N ASP A 94 -1.19 -15.78 5.42
CA ASP A 94 -1.94 -17.01 5.27
C ASP A 94 -2.94 -17.09 6.41
N ILE A 95 -4.20 -16.81 6.12
CA ILE A 95 -5.23 -16.80 7.15
C ILE A 95 -5.51 -18.18 7.74
N LYS A 96 -4.99 -19.21 7.11
CA LYS A 96 -5.09 -20.56 7.66
C LYS A 96 -4.02 -20.82 8.71
N ASP A 97 -2.96 -20.02 8.72
CA ASP A 97 -1.93 -20.10 9.75
C ASP A 97 -2.45 -19.42 11.00
N LYS A 98 -2.45 -20.11 12.10
CA LYS A 98 -3.01 -19.59 13.35
C LYS A 98 -2.33 -18.30 13.83
N TYR A 99 -1.02 -18.22 13.64
CA TYR A 99 -0.29 -17.04 14.06
C TYR A 99 -0.62 -15.84 13.18
N HIS A 100 -0.68 -16.04 11.86
CA HIS A 100 -1.06 -14.97 10.93
C HIS A 100 -2.48 -14.51 11.22
N ALA A 101 -3.39 -15.44 11.46
CA ALA A 101 -4.77 -15.12 11.79
C ALA A 101 -4.86 -14.29 13.06
N LYS A 102 -4.09 -14.66 14.06
CA LYS A 102 -4.06 -13.93 15.33
C LYS A 102 -3.58 -12.50 15.12
N VAL A 103 -2.50 -12.34 14.36
CA VAL A 103 -1.95 -11.02 14.07
C VAL A 103 -2.96 -10.18 13.30
N LEU A 104 -3.62 -10.78 12.33
CA LEU A 104 -4.62 -10.06 11.55
C LEU A 104 -5.77 -9.57 12.43
N ILE A 105 -6.21 -10.39 13.37
CA ILE A 105 -7.25 -9.98 14.31
C ILE A 105 -6.76 -8.85 15.20
N GLU A 106 -5.54 -8.96 15.71
CA GLU A 106 -4.96 -7.91 16.55
C GLU A 106 -4.80 -6.59 15.83
N GLU A 107 -4.48 -6.63 14.55
CA GLU A 107 -4.32 -5.42 13.75
C GLU A 107 -5.63 -4.95 13.12
N SER A 108 -6.72 -5.67 13.37
CA SER A 108 -8.01 -5.34 12.80
C SER A 108 -8.54 -4.05 13.42
N ASN A 109 -8.61 -3.01 12.63
CA ASN A 109 -9.11 -1.70 13.08
C ASN A 109 -9.69 -0.96 11.88
N SER A 110 -10.18 0.24 12.13
CA SER A 110 -10.80 1.05 11.08
C SER A 110 -9.85 1.39 9.93
N LYS A 111 -8.57 1.51 10.22
CA LYS A 111 -7.59 1.81 9.18
C LYS A 111 -7.41 0.63 8.23
N LEU A 112 -7.33 -0.58 8.77
CA LEU A 112 -7.22 -1.78 7.94
C LEU A 112 -8.46 -1.95 7.08
N GLU A 113 -9.63 -1.80 7.67
CA GLU A 113 -10.88 -1.90 6.92
C GLU A 113 -10.93 -0.87 5.80
N LYS A 114 -10.58 0.37 6.11
CA LYS A 114 -10.57 1.45 5.13
C LYS A 114 -9.62 1.16 3.98
N ALA A 115 -8.43 0.65 4.28
CA ALA A 115 -7.46 0.30 3.26
C ALA A 115 -7.95 -0.85 2.38
N LEU A 116 -8.55 -1.86 3.00
CA LEU A 116 -9.09 -3.00 2.25
C LEU A 116 -10.22 -2.56 1.32
N LEU A 117 -11.09 -1.67 1.79
CA LEU A 117 -12.18 -1.17 0.95
C LEU A 117 -11.66 -0.35 -0.22
N LYS A 118 -10.63 0.44 0.00
CA LYS A 118 -10.04 1.23 -1.09
C LYS A 118 -9.43 0.36 -2.18
N ILE A 119 -8.65 -0.62 -1.80
CA ILE A 119 -8.01 -1.48 -2.80
C ILE A 119 -9.03 -2.38 -3.48
N LEU A 120 -10.06 -2.81 -2.74
CA LEU A 120 -11.13 -3.60 -3.32
C LEU A 120 -11.84 -2.80 -4.42
N LYS A 121 -12.18 -1.56 -4.14
CA LYS A 121 -12.83 -0.71 -5.14
C LYS A 121 -11.95 -0.53 -6.37
N PHE A 122 -10.66 -0.35 -6.17
CA PHE A 122 -9.73 -0.22 -7.28
C PHE A 122 -9.75 -1.46 -8.18
N TYR A 123 -9.66 -2.65 -7.59
CA TYR A 123 -9.64 -3.87 -8.36
C TYR A 123 -11.01 -4.25 -8.93
N GLU A 124 -12.09 -3.78 -8.34
CA GLU A 124 -13.41 -3.95 -8.95
C GLU A 124 -13.50 -3.17 -10.26
N VAL A 125 -12.97 -1.95 -10.27
CA VAL A 125 -12.95 -1.13 -11.49
C VAL A 125 -12.05 -1.76 -12.55
N GLU A 126 -10.95 -2.37 -12.12
CA GLU A 126 -10.03 -3.03 -13.03
C GLU A 126 -10.51 -4.43 -13.45
N GLU A 127 -11.61 -4.88 -12.90
CA GLU A 127 -12.19 -6.20 -13.20
C GLU A 127 -11.24 -7.35 -12.83
N GLU A 128 -10.42 -7.15 -11.81
CA GLU A 128 -9.53 -8.18 -11.28
C GLU A 128 -10.26 -8.99 -10.23
N TYR A 129 -11.16 -9.85 -10.67
CA TYR A 129 -12.11 -10.52 -9.78
C TYR A 129 -11.45 -11.48 -8.79
N GLU A 130 -10.35 -12.11 -9.17
CA GLU A 130 -9.66 -13.00 -8.25
C GLU A 130 -9.07 -12.23 -7.08
N LYS A 131 -8.51 -11.05 -7.36
CA LYS A 131 -8.01 -10.19 -6.30
C LYS A 131 -9.13 -9.69 -5.42
N CYS A 132 -10.26 -9.36 -6.01
CA CYS A 132 -11.43 -8.93 -5.25
C CYS A 132 -11.92 -10.03 -4.32
N ALA A 133 -11.90 -11.28 -4.77
CA ALA A 133 -12.33 -12.41 -3.94
C ALA A 133 -11.43 -12.56 -2.71
N LEU A 134 -10.12 -12.43 -2.90
CA LEU A 134 -9.19 -12.51 -1.77
C LEU A 134 -9.41 -11.36 -0.81
N LEU A 135 -9.59 -10.14 -1.33
CA LEU A 135 -9.79 -8.97 -0.49
C LEU A 135 -11.07 -9.09 0.34
N LYS A 136 -12.12 -9.67 -0.24
CA LYS A 136 -13.35 -9.92 0.49
C LYS A 136 -13.17 -10.94 1.61
N GLN A 137 -12.31 -11.92 1.40
CA GLN A 137 -11.98 -12.86 2.46
C GLN A 137 -11.33 -12.13 3.65
N TYR A 138 -10.43 -11.19 3.36
CA TYR A 138 -9.81 -10.42 4.43
C TYR A 138 -10.80 -9.49 5.12
N LEU A 139 -11.75 -8.93 4.37
CA LEU A 139 -12.77 -8.07 4.97
C LEU A 139 -13.71 -8.86 5.88
N ASP A 140 -14.01 -10.09 5.52
CA ASP A 140 -14.92 -10.90 6.30
C ASP A 140 -14.25 -11.66 7.45
N PHE A 141 -12.97 -11.87 7.34
CA PHE A 141 -12.27 -12.73 8.28
C PHE A 141 -12.20 -12.16 9.69
N PRO A 142 -11.70 -10.96 9.91
CA PRO A 142 -11.78 -10.37 11.25
C PRO A 142 -13.12 -9.69 11.38
N SER A 143 -13.75 -9.82 12.52
CA SER A 143 -14.98 -9.12 12.78
C SER A 143 -14.64 -7.66 13.04
N PHE A 144 -14.72 -6.82 12.01
CA PHE A 144 -14.48 -5.41 12.20
C PHE A 144 -15.59 -4.79 13.03
N PRO A 145 -15.26 -3.90 13.97
CA PRO A 145 -16.29 -3.22 14.73
C PRO A 145 -17.13 -2.36 13.78
N SER A 146 -18.39 -2.45 13.92
CA SER A 146 -19.33 -1.68 13.11
C SER A 146 -19.45 -0.25 13.63
#